data_be611dbcf3283669ebdac7ed298064be
#
_entry.id   be611dbcf3283669ebdac7ed298064be
#
_cell.length_a   1.000
_cell.length_b   1.000
_cell.length_c   1.000
_cell.angle_alpha   90.00
_cell.angle_beta   90.00
_cell.angle_gamma   90.00
#
_symmetry.space_group_name_H-M   'P 1'
#
loop_
_entity.id
_entity.type
_entity.pdbx_description
1 polymer ?
#
loop_
_entity_poly.entity_id
_entity_poly.type
_entity_poly.pdbx_seq_one_letter_code
_entity_poly.pdbx_strand_id
1 'polypeptide(L)'
;MNLQIRKATLDDLDRLMEIFEEARRFMCRTGNPNQWINGYPQRELIQEEIEAFHCYVCVTKDGRAVATFCFIQGPDPTYARIENGEWRDDSPYYVIHRLASDGSCKGIGKLCVDWCFRQWPCLRADTHADNKVMQHLLLSTGFAYCGI
;
A
#
# COMPACT_ATOMS: atom_id res chain seq x y z
N MET A 1 7.76 -3.33 -18.97
CA MET A 1 8.65 -3.08 -17.84
C MET A 1 8.94 -4.38 -17.12
N ASN A 2 10.21 -4.67 -16.91
CA ASN A 2 10.62 -5.87 -16.18
C ASN A 2 10.67 -5.58 -14.69
N LEU A 3 9.50 -5.60 -14.06
CA LEU A 3 9.35 -5.40 -12.62
C LEU A 3 8.98 -6.71 -11.96
N GLN A 4 9.57 -6.97 -10.80
CA GLN A 4 9.30 -8.17 -10.02
C GLN A 4 8.89 -7.79 -8.61
N ILE A 5 7.90 -8.48 -8.07
CA ILE A 5 7.46 -8.29 -6.69
C ILE A 5 7.95 -9.48 -5.86
N ARG A 6 8.60 -9.19 -4.74
CA ARG A 6 9.09 -10.20 -3.81
C ARG A 6 8.90 -9.71 -2.37
N LYS A 7 9.04 -10.62 -1.42
CA LYS A 7 9.02 -10.23 -0.01
C LYS A 7 10.24 -9.37 0.30
N ALA A 8 10.02 -8.33 1.11
CA ALA A 8 11.10 -7.47 1.57
C ALA A 8 11.94 -8.21 2.63
N THR A 9 13.23 -7.87 2.67
CA THR A 9 14.14 -8.34 3.71
C THR A 9 14.67 -7.12 4.48
N LEU A 10 15.36 -7.35 5.59
CA LEU A 10 15.96 -6.27 6.37
C LEU A 10 16.99 -5.47 5.57
N ASP A 11 17.60 -6.08 4.55
CA ASP A 11 18.52 -5.37 3.64
C ASP A 11 17.81 -4.30 2.81
N ASP A 12 16.50 -4.40 2.65
CA ASP A 12 15.70 -3.42 1.92
C ASP A 12 15.29 -2.22 2.79
N LEU A 13 15.42 -2.31 4.11
CA LEU A 13 14.79 -1.36 5.03
C LEU A 13 15.19 0.10 4.79
N ASP A 14 16.48 0.37 4.61
CA ASP A 14 16.94 1.75 4.37
C ASP A 14 16.34 2.33 3.09
N ARG A 15 16.31 1.54 2.03
CA ARG A 15 15.72 1.97 0.76
C ARG A 15 14.20 2.18 0.88
N LEU A 16 13.52 1.32 1.63
CA LEU A 16 12.07 1.47 1.84
C LEU A 16 11.75 2.77 2.57
N MET A 17 12.58 3.15 3.55
CA MET A 17 12.37 4.41 4.26
C MET A 17 12.54 5.62 3.33
N GLU A 18 13.46 5.55 2.37
CA GLU A 18 13.59 6.58 1.33
C GLU A 18 12.32 6.64 0.45
N ILE A 19 11.77 5.50 0.07
CA ILE A 19 10.54 5.43 -0.73
C ILE A 19 9.37 6.06 0.04
N PHE A 20 9.23 5.75 1.33
CA PHE A 20 8.18 6.35 2.15
C PHE A 20 8.33 7.85 2.27
N GLU A 21 9.55 8.35 2.39
CA GLU A 21 9.78 9.80 2.44
C GLU A 21 9.37 10.48 1.12
N GLU A 22 9.74 9.90 -0.01
CA GLU A 22 9.32 10.41 -1.31
C GLU A 22 7.79 10.39 -1.46
N ALA A 23 7.15 9.32 -0.98
CA ALA A 23 5.70 9.21 -1.01
C ALA A 23 5.03 10.29 -0.13
N ARG A 24 5.58 10.60 1.04
CA ARG A 24 5.06 11.67 1.89
C ARG A 24 5.17 13.03 1.21
N ARG A 25 6.30 13.31 0.54
CA ARG A 25 6.46 14.56 -0.23
C ARG A 25 5.42 14.65 -1.34
N PHE A 26 5.18 13.56 -2.05
CA PHE A 26 4.15 13.50 -3.09
C PHE A 26 2.76 13.76 -2.52
N MET A 27 2.42 13.16 -1.38
CA MET A 27 1.15 13.40 -0.71
C MET A 27 0.95 14.88 -0.37
N CYS A 28 1.98 15.52 0.19
CA CYS A 28 1.91 16.95 0.50
C CYS A 28 1.69 17.80 -0.74
N ARG A 29 2.39 17.49 -1.84
CA ARG A 29 2.27 18.25 -3.10
C ARG A 29 0.90 18.07 -3.77
N THR A 30 0.23 16.95 -3.52
CA THR A 30 -1.04 16.63 -4.19
C THR A 30 -2.25 16.86 -3.29
N GLY A 31 -2.10 17.64 -2.21
CA GLY A 31 -3.22 18.04 -1.37
C GLY A 31 -3.59 17.08 -0.26
N ASN A 32 -2.69 16.16 0.09
CA ASN A 32 -2.93 15.17 1.14
C ASN A 32 -1.82 15.22 2.23
N PRO A 33 -1.71 16.33 2.99
CA PRO A 33 -0.63 16.48 3.97
C PRO A 33 -0.89 15.78 5.31
N ASN A 34 -2.11 15.29 5.56
CA ASN A 34 -2.53 14.85 6.89
C ASN A 34 -2.68 13.34 7.05
N GLN A 35 -2.47 12.55 6.00
CA GLN A 35 -2.61 11.09 6.09
C GLN A 35 -1.39 10.45 6.78
N TRP A 36 -0.19 10.77 6.33
CA TRP A 36 1.05 10.24 6.88
C TRP A 36 1.82 11.38 7.55
N ILE A 37 1.48 11.64 8.81
CA ILE A 37 2.05 12.75 9.60
C ILE A 37 3.11 12.22 10.57
N ASN A 38 3.91 13.14 11.12
CA ASN A 38 4.89 12.87 12.18
C ASN A 38 5.90 11.77 11.80
N GLY A 39 6.28 11.72 10.50
CA GLY A 39 7.25 10.74 10.02
C GLY A 39 6.70 9.33 9.82
N TYR A 40 5.37 9.16 9.89
CA TYR A 40 4.75 7.86 9.63
C TYR A 40 4.94 7.43 8.17
N PRO A 41 5.23 6.16 7.86
CA PRO A 41 5.44 5.07 8.83
C PRO A 41 6.86 5.11 9.41
N GLN A 42 6.96 4.85 10.71
CA GLN A 42 8.25 4.82 11.39
C GLN A 42 9.06 3.58 11.00
N ARG A 43 10.39 3.71 11.13
CA ARG A 43 11.32 2.64 10.76
C ARG A 43 11.03 1.35 11.52
N GLU A 44 10.76 1.45 12.81
CA GLU A 44 10.49 0.29 13.67
C GLU A 44 9.24 -0.48 13.21
N LEU A 45 8.21 0.23 12.78
CA LEU A 45 6.98 -0.37 12.26
C LEU A 45 7.28 -1.17 10.99
N ILE A 46 8.03 -0.60 10.07
CA ILE A 46 8.37 -1.29 8.81
C ILE A 46 9.26 -2.49 9.07
N GLN A 47 10.22 -2.36 10.01
CA GLN A 47 11.04 -3.50 10.41
C GLN A 47 10.18 -4.66 10.91
N GLU A 48 9.20 -4.39 11.77
CA GLU A 48 8.27 -5.40 12.29
C GLU A 48 7.48 -6.06 11.15
N GLU A 49 7.01 -5.28 10.20
CA GLU A 49 6.26 -5.79 9.05
C GLU A 49 7.13 -6.69 8.16
N ILE A 50 8.40 -6.31 7.96
CA ILE A 50 9.34 -7.16 7.23
C ILE A 50 9.56 -8.48 7.97
N GLU A 51 9.79 -8.43 9.27
CA GLU A 51 10.03 -9.63 10.09
C GLU A 51 8.80 -10.54 10.13
N ALA A 52 7.60 -9.97 10.04
CA ALA A 52 6.35 -10.73 9.99
C ALA A 52 6.01 -11.23 8.58
N PHE A 53 6.85 -10.98 7.57
CA PHE A 53 6.64 -11.34 6.17
C PHE A 53 5.41 -10.68 5.53
N HIS A 54 5.02 -9.50 6.02
CA HIS A 54 3.90 -8.73 5.48
C HIS A 54 4.32 -7.72 4.42
N CYS A 55 5.60 -7.37 4.37
CA CYS A 55 6.09 -6.30 3.50
C CYS A 55 6.66 -6.86 2.21
N TYR A 56 6.29 -6.22 1.09
CA TYR A 56 6.73 -6.61 -0.26
C TYR A 56 7.40 -5.43 -0.94
N VAL A 57 8.28 -5.72 -1.87
CA VAL A 57 8.95 -4.70 -2.70
C VAL A 57 8.76 -5.03 -4.16
N CYS A 58 8.64 -3.97 -4.96
CA CYS A 58 8.67 -4.06 -6.41
C CYS A 58 10.04 -3.58 -6.86
N VAL A 59 10.77 -4.44 -7.57
CA VAL A 59 12.15 -4.17 -7.98
C VAL A 59 12.29 -4.19 -9.48
N THR A 60 13.21 -3.36 -9.99
CA THR A 60 13.57 -3.35 -11.40
C THR A 60 14.46 -4.55 -11.71
N LYS A 61 14.73 -4.75 -13.01
CA LYS A 61 15.59 -5.85 -13.48
C LYS A 61 16.98 -5.82 -12.84
N ASP A 62 17.53 -4.62 -12.56
CA ASP A 62 18.82 -4.44 -11.91
C ASP A 62 18.74 -4.47 -10.38
N GLY A 63 17.59 -4.83 -9.81
CA GLY A 63 17.45 -5.03 -8.37
C GLY A 63 17.15 -3.78 -7.56
N ARG A 64 16.84 -2.65 -8.20
CA ARG A 64 16.48 -1.41 -7.49
C ARG A 64 15.02 -1.45 -7.04
N ALA A 65 14.77 -1.25 -5.75
CA ALA A 65 13.41 -1.13 -5.24
C ALA A 65 12.81 0.22 -5.62
N VAL A 66 11.62 0.20 -6.23
CA VAL A 66 10.92 1.41 -6.70
C VAL A 66 9.55 1.58 -6.08
N ALA A 67 9.01 0.54 -5.45
CA ALA A 67 7.72 0.60 -4.75
C ALA A 67 7.68 -0.43 -3.64
N THR A 68 6.77 -0.23 -2.70
CA THR A 68 6.56 -1.14 -1.59
C THR A 68 5.11 -1.09 -1.13
N PHE A 69 4.66 -2.16 -0.51
CA PHE A 69 3.34 -2.23 0.13
C PHE A 69 3.36 -3.34 1.17
N CYS A 70 2.41 -3.28 2.09
CA CYS A 70 2.14 -4.39 3.00
C CYS A 70 0.90 -5.14 2.52
N PHE A 71 0.95 -6.47 2.57
CA PHE A 71 -0.13 -7.34 2.12
C PHE A 71 -0.39 -8.35 3.23
N ILE A 72 -1.52 -8.18 3.93
CA ILE A 72 -1.75 -8.83 5.24
C ILE A 72 -3.09 -9.54 5.22
N GLN A 73 -3.09 -10.80 5.67
CA GLN A 73 -4.32 -11.55 5.82
C GLN A 73 -5.20 -10.94 6.90
N GLY A 74 -6.49 -10.74 6.60
CA GLY A 74 -7.46 -10.31 7.57
C GLY A 74 -7.86 -11.42 8.53
N PRO A 75 -8.75 -11.12 9.50
CA PRO A 75 -9.44 -9.83 9.65
C PRO A 75 -8.54 -8.76 10.25
N ASP A 76 -8.81 -7.51 9.84
CA ASP A 76 -8.12 -6.34 10.39
C ASP A 76 -9.04 -5.68 11.43
N PRO A 77 -8.59 -5.53 12.70
CA PRO A 77 -9.43 -4.95 13.74
C PRO A 77 -9.95 -3.55 13.43
N THR A 78 -9.18 -2.76 12.66
CA THR A 78 -9.61 -1.41 12.28
C THR A 78 -10.78 -1.40 11.31
N TYR A 79 -11.09 -2.55 10.68
CA TYR A 79 -12.19 -2.70 9.75
C TYR A 79 -13.44 -3.34 10.40
N ALA A 80 -13.39 -3.63 11.69
CA ALA A 80 -14.54 -4.21 12.41
C ALA A 80 -15.74 -3.27 12.43
N ARG A 81 -15.48 -1.95 12.37
CA ARG A 81 -16.50 -0.92 12.32
C ARG A 81 -16.32 -0.06 11.08
N ILE A 82 -17.40 0.17 10.36
CA ILE A 82 -17.44 1.03 9.18
C ILE A 82 -18.62 1.98 9.32
N GLU A 83 -18.44 3.26 8.95
CA GLU A 83 -19.47 4.30 9.04
C GLU A 83 -19.90 4.72 7.64
N ASN A 84 -21.16 5.18 7.53
CA ASN A 84 -21.77 5.66 6.28
C ASN A 84 -21.71 4.62 5.16
N GLY A 85 -21.86 3.34 5.52
CA GLY A 85 -21.83 2.25 4.56
C GLY A 85 -21.65 0.90 5.25
N GLU A 86 -21.46 -0.11 4.47
CA GLU A 86 -21.22 -1.47 4.94
C GLU A 86 -20.29 -2.21 3.97
N TRP A 87 -19.59 -3.21 4.48
CA TRP A 87 -18.80 -4.11 3.63
C TRP A 87 -19.71 -4.91 2.72
N ARG A 88 -19.24 -5.20 1.50
CA ARG A 88 -20.05 -5.91 0.50
C ARG A 88 -20.36 -7.35 0.89
N ASP A 89 -19.46 -7.98 1.65
CA ASP A 89 -19.65 -9.35 2.15
C ASP A 89 -18.72 -9.62 3.33
N ASP A 90 -18.85 -10.79 3.93
CA ASP A 90 -18.02 -11.24 5.07
C ASP A 90 -16.97 -12.27 4.66
N SER A 91 -16.68 -12.39 3.37
CA SER A 91 -15.67 -13.34 2.88
C SER A 91 -14.29 -13.06 3.49
N PRO A 92 -13.44 -14.08 3.66
CA PRO A 92 -12.05 -13.87 4.05
C PRO A 92 -11.36 -12.92 3.07
N TYR A 93 -10.57 -12.00 3.59
CA TYR A 93 -9.94 -10.97 2.77
C TYR A 93 -8.50 -10.75 3.19
N TYR A 94 -7.72 -10.15 2.29
CA TYR A 94 -6.42 -9.58 2.57
C TYR A 94 -6.50 -8.07 2.48
N VAL A 95 -5.57 -7.40 3.13
CA VAL A 95 -5.53 -5.93 3.19
C VAL A 95 -4.24 -5.44 2.54
N ILE A 96 -4.36 -4.42 1.69
CA ILE A 96 -3.21 -3.70 1.14
C ILE A 96 -3.03 -2.44 1.99
N HIS A 97 -1.86 -2.31 2.60
CA HIS A 97 -1.50 -1.15 3.43
C HIS A 97 -0.21 -0.51 2.93
N ARG A 98 -0.08 0.79 3.15
CA ARG A 98 1.16 1.55 2.97
C ARG A 98 1.78 1.38 1.59
N LEU A 99 0.94 1.42 0.55
CA LEU A 99 1.43 1.40 -0.82
C LEU A 99 2.16 2.71 -1.10
N ALA A 100 3.40 2.62 -1.52
CA ALA A 100 4.25 3.77 -1.79
C ALA A 100 5.20 3.48 -2.95
N SER A 101 5.55 4.54 -3.70
CA SER A 101 6.53 4.45 -4.78
C SER A 101 7.43 5.67 -4.78
N ASP A 102 8.57 5.58 -5.46
CA ASP A 102 9.49 6.71 -5.61
C ASP A 102 9.13 7.60 -6.82
N GLY A 103 8.08 7.27 -7.53
CA GLY A 103 7.62 8.04 -8.69
C GLY A 103 8.39 7.79 -9.98
N SER A 104 9.37 6.90 -9.98
CA SER A 104 10.23 6.67 -11.15
C SER A 104 9.57 5.84 -12.25
N CYS A 105 8.52 5.07 -11.93
CA CYS A 105 7.85 4.20 -12.88
C CYS A 105 6.37 4.52 -12.96
N LYS A 106 5.84 4.75 -14.16
CA LYS A 106 4.41 4.96 -14.36
C LYS A 106 3.64 3.65 -14.21
N GLY A 107 2.43 3.73 -13.64
CA GLY A 107 1.56 2.57 -13.52
C GLY A 107 1.98 1.56 -12.45
N ILE A 108 2.93 1.92 -11.60
CA ILE A 108 3.45 1.02 -10.58
C ILE A 108 2.38 0.66 -9.53
N GLY A 109 1.53 1.61 -9.16
CA GLY A 109 0.45 1.35 -8.21
C GLY A 109 -0.52 0.31 -8.72
N LYS A 110 -0.93 0.44 -9.99
CA LYS A 110 -1.81 -0.55 -10.62
C LYS A 110 -1.16 -1.93 -10.68
N LEU A 111 0.12 -1.97 -11.03
CA LEU A 111 0.87 -3.24 -11.08
C LEU A 111 0.87 -3.93 -9.73
N CYS A 112 1.11 -3.20 -8.65
CA CYS A 112 1.11 -3.75 -7.29
C CYS A 112 -0.28 -4.26 -6.88
N VAL A 113 -1.33 -3.47 -7.13
CA VAL A 113 -2.71 -3.86 -6.81
C VAL A 113 -3.12 -5.09 -7.61
N ASP A 114 -2.82 -5.12 -8.90
CA ASP A 114 -3.14 -6.28 -9.76
C ASP A 114 -2.42 -7.55 -9.27
N TRP A 115 -1.17 -7.42 -8.82
CA TRP A 115 -0.44 -8.55 -8.23
C TRP A 115 -1.16 -9.08 -6.99
N CYS A 116 -1.63 -8.19 -6.11
CA CYS A 116 -2.35 -8.58 -4.91
C CYS A 116 -3.66 -9.33 -5.25
N PHE A 117 -4.42 -8.86 -6.25
CA PHE A 117 -5.63 -9.55 -6.70
C PHE A 117 -5.33 -10.96 -7.24
N ARG A 118 -4.17 -11.16 -7.86
CA ARG A 118 -3.77 -12.50 -8.31
C ARG A 118 -3.43 -13.44 -7.14
N GLN A 119 -2.99 -12.88 -6.00
CA GLN A 119 -2.69 -13.68 -4.81
C GLN A 119 -3.97 -14.05 -4.05
N TRP A 120 -4.91 -13.13 -3.95
CA TRP A 120 -6.18 -13.34 -3.25
C TRP A 120 -7.27 -12.46 -3.85
N PRO A 121 -8.45 -13.03 -4.20
CA PRO A 121 -9.46 -12.28 -4.96
C PRO A 121 -10.26 -11.28 -4.15
N CYS A 122 -10.32 -11.42 -2.82
CA CYS A 122 -11.08 -10.50 -1.96
C CYS A 122 -10.11 -9.60 -1.18
N LEU A 123 -10.07 -8.33 -1.55
CA LEU A 123 -9.16 -7.35 -0.95
C LEU A 123 -9.92 -6.21 -0.31
N ARG A 124 -9.36 -5.67 0.77
CA ARG A 124 -9.82 -4.42 1.38
C ARG A 124 -8.65 -3.45 1.48
N ALA A 125 -8.97 -2.18 1.37
CA ALA A 125 -7.99 -1.10 1.50
C ALA A 125 -8.70 0.13 2.01
N ASP A 126 -7.95 1.02 2.66
CA ASP A 126 -8.47 2.31 3.09
C ASP A 126 -7.51 3.42 2.66
N THR A 127 -8.03 4.64 2.60
CA THR A 127 -7.23 5.81 2.31
C THR A 127 -7.90 7.05 2.90
N HIS A 128 -7.13 8.11 3.06
CA HIS A 128 -7.61 9.38 3.59
C HIS A 128 -8.52 10.08 2.56
N ALA A 129 -9.50 10.84 3.07
CA ALA A 129 -10.42 11.60 2.22
C ALA A 129 -9.71 12.58 1.29
N ASP A 130 -8.54 13.08 1.68
CA ASP A 130 -7.75 14.02 0.89
C ASP A 130 -6.86 13.34 -0.15
N ASN A 131 -6.75 12.01 -0.13
CA ASN A 131 -5.90 11.27 -1.04
C ASN A 131 -6.65 10.90 -2.33
N LYS A 132 -6.84 11.88 -3.20
CA LYS A 132 -7.58 11.68 -4.46
C LYS A 132 -6.84 10.74 -5.41
N VAL A 133 -5.52 10.75 -5.39
CA VAL A 133 -4.69 9.87 -6.23
C VAL A 133 -4.94 8.41 -5.86
N MET A 134 -4.91 8.07 -4.57
CA MET A 134 -5.17 6.69 -4.12
C MET A 134 -6.62 6.28 -4.34
N GLN A 135 -7.59 7.18 -4.10
CA GLN A 135 -8.99 6.90 -4.38
C GLN A 135 -9.19 6.54 -5.86
N HIS A 136 -8.59 7.31 -6.76
CA HIS A 136 -8.66 7.03 -8.19
C HIS A 136 -8.03 5.67 -8.53
N LEU A 137 -6.87 5.38 -7.97
CA LEU A 137 -6.19 4.11 -8.18
C LEU A 137 -7.07 2.93 -7.75
N LEU A 138 -7.61 2.99 -6.54
CA LEU A 138 -8.45 1.91 -6.00
C LEU A 138 -9.69 1.70 -6.87
N LEU A 139 -10.41 2.77 -7.19
CA LEU A 139 -11.62 2.66 -8.01
C LEU A 139 -11.31 2.15 -9.43
N SER A 140 -10.21 2.59 -10.02
CA SER A 140 -9.83 2.18 -11.38
C SER A 140 -9.34 0.74 -11.45
N THR A 141 -8.97 0.13 -10.33
CA THR A 141 -8.50 -1.26 -10.27
C THR A 141 -9.57 -2.25 -9.79
N GLY A 142 -10.80 -1.79 -9.59
CA GLY A 142 -11.91 -2.67 -9.28
C GLY A 142 -12.42 -2.62 -7.85
N PHE A 143 -11.86 -1.77 -6.99
CA PHE A 143 -12.40 -1.57 -5.65
C PHE A 143 -13.70 -0.77 -5.70
N ALA A 144 -14.61 -1.09 -4.78
CA ALA A 144 -15.84 -0.33 -4.58
C ALA A 144 -15.78 0.41 -3.25
N TYR A 145 -16.27 1.65 -3.24
CA TYR A 145 -16.38 2.42 -2.01
C TYR A 145 -17.45 1.78 -1.12
N CYS A 146 -17.09 1.45 0.13
CA CYS A 146 -17.99 0.76 1.06
C CYS A 146 -18.43 1.63 2.24
N GLY A 147 -17.66 2.64 2.61
CA GLY A 147 -17.96 3.51 3.76
C GLY A 147 -16.72 4.09 4.39
N ILE A 148 -16.86 4.63 5.58
CA ILE A 148 -15.80 5.33 6.32
C ILE A 148 -15.38 4.55 7.56
#